data_010893413a9c114c44618c522010c09a
#
_entry.id   010893413a9c114c44618c522010c09a
#
_cell.length_a   1.000
_cell.length_b   1.000
_cell.length_c   1.000
_cell.angle_alpha   90.00
_cell.angle_beta   90.00
_cell.angle_gamma   90.00
#
_symmetry.space_group_name_H-M   'P 1'
#
loop_
_entity.id
_entity.type
_entity.pdbx_description
1 polymer ?
#
loop_
_entity_poly.entity_id
_entity_poly.type
_entity_poly.pdbx_seq_one_letter_code
_entity_poly.pdbx_strand_id
1 'polypeptide(L)'
;METCKTYVYFALTGEDFDPQKITDRIGINPTESWKKGDNGKYNFDMKYSCWKLSTLTGKEEIEIDNLVSEIINKLNCKIDIINELKIQFNLASRLEIVLDIDINPIKSTPALGHDLRTIEFLFLTKTKTDIDIYRYDSTV
;
A
#
# COMPACT_ATOMS: atom_id res chain seq x y z
N MET A 1 11.22 21.99 -10.20
CA MET A 1 9.90 21.89 -9.56
C MET A 1 9.70 20.47 -9.07
N GLU A 2 9.45 20.30 -7.80
CA GLU A 2 9.17 18.99 -7.27
C GLU A 2 7.79 18.50 -7.69
N THR A 3 7.71 17.25 -8.07
CA THR A 3 6.44 16.59 -8.39
C THR A 3 5.92 15.86 -7.16
N CYS A 4 4.62 15.78 -7.04
CA CYS A 4 3.99 15.07 -5.93
C CYS A 4 4.33 13.58 -5.95
N LYS A 5 4.72 13.05 -4.81
CA LYS A 5 5.15 11.65 -4.65
C LYS A 5 4.15 10.81 -3.86
N THR A 6 2.89 11.25 -3.79
CA THR A 6 1.83 10.50 -3.09
C THR A 6 1.57 9.17 -3.79
N TYR A 7 1.47 8.11 -3.01
CA TYR A 7 1.08 6.79 -3.51
C TYR A 7 0.40 6.00 -2.39
N VAL A 8 -0.27 4.94 -2.79
CA VAL A 8 -0.98 4.05 -1.87
C VAL A 8 -0.53 2.62 -2.15
N TYR A 9 -0.34 1.82 -1.11
CA TYR A 9 -0.07 0.41 -1.30
C TYR A 9 -0.79 -0.45 -0.27
N PHE A 10 -1.06 -1.69 -0.68
CA PHE A 10 -1.52 -2.77 0.19
C PHE A 10 -0.36 -3.74 0.40
N ALA A 11 -0.10 -4.10 1.65
CA ALA A 11 1.00 -5.01 1.99
C ALA A 11 0.52 -6.16 2.86
N LEU A 12 1.01 -7.34 2.52
CA LEU A 12 0.93 -8.53 3.37
C LEU A 12 2.34 -8.78 3.92
N THR A 13 2.46 -8.82 5.24
CA THR A 13 3.74 -9.00 5.91
C THR A 13 3.68 -10.15 6.89
N GLY A 14 4.79 -10.84 7.05
CA GLY A 14 4.91 -11.92 8.00
C GLY A 14 6.37 -12.17 8.33
N GLU A 15 6.62 -12.98 9.34
CA GLU A 15 7.98 -13.23 9.80
C GLU A 15 8.85 -13.87 8.71
N ASP A 16 8.34 -14.94 8.08
CA ASP A 16 9.07 -15.64 7.03
C ASP A 16 8.08 -16.43 6.16
N PHE A 17 7.87 -15.99 4.92
CA PHE A 17 7.07 -16.69 3.94
C PHE A 17 7.59 -16.42 2.54
N ASP A 18 7.18 -17.26 1.58
CA ASP A 18 7.54 -17.09 0.19
C ASP A 18 6.48 -16.23 -0.52
N PRO A 19 6.82 -14.99 -0.91
CA PRO A 19 5.85 -14.11 -1.60
C PRO A 19 5.31 -14.68 -2.90
N GLN A 20 6.05 -15.57 -3.57
CA GLN A 20 5.57 -16.19 -4.81
C GLN A 20 4.31 -17.02 -4.56
N LYS A 21 4.18 -17.64 -3.39
CA LYS A 21 2.97 -18.39 -3.04
C LYS A 21 1.76 -17.49 -2.90
N ILE A 22 1.97 -16.25 -2.45
CA ILE A 22 0.89 -15.25 -2.40
C ILE A 22 0.46 -14.90 -3.83
N THR A 23 1.41 -14.62 -4.70
CA THR A 23 1.16 -14.29 -6.10
C THR A 23 0.39 -15.40 -6.80
N ASP A 24 0.80 -16.66 -6.60
CA ASP A 24 0.16 -17.82 -7.23
C ASP A 24 -1.30 -17.97 -6.82
N ARG A 25 -1.62 -17.64 -5.55
CA ARG A 25 -2.98 -17.76 -5.03
C ARG A 25 -3.85 -16.57 -5.39
N ILE A 26 -3.35 -15.36 -5.28
CA ILE A 26 -4.10 -14.13 -5.57
C ILE A 26 -4.25 -13.94 -7.08
N GLY A 27 -3.26 -14.33 -7.86
CA GLY A 27 -3.28 -14.15 -9.31
C GLY A 27 -2.94 -12.73 -9.74
N ILE A 28 -2.30 -11.95 -8.89
CA ILE A 28 -1.89 -10.57 -9.16
C ILE A 28 -0.40 -10.48 -8.86
N ASN A 29 0.38 -9.91 -9.79
CA ASN A 29 1.79 -9.69 -9.56
C ASN A 29 1.99 -8.53 -8.58
N PRO A 30 2.86 -8.70 -7.58
CA PRO A 30 3.18 -7.58 -6.67
C PRO A 30 4.00 -6.53 -7.38
N THR A 31 3.93 -5.31 -6.88
CA THR A 31 4.82 -4.23 -7.32
C THR A 31 6.22 -4.46 -6.77
N GLU A 32 6.28 -4.97 -5.54
CA GLU A 32 7.51 -5.27 -4.84
C GLU A 32 7.27 -6.44 -3.89
N SER A 33 8.27 -7.28 -3.72
CA SER A 33 8.21 -8.35 -2.74
C SER A 33 9.62 -8.70 -2.29
N TRP A 34 9.73 -9.22 -1.08
CA TRP A 34 10.98 -9.74 -0.55
C TRP A 34 10.72 -10.82 0.47
N LYS A 35 11.74 -11.63 0.68
CA LYS A 35 11.73 -12.69 1.67
C LYS A 35 12.71 -12.34 2.81
N LYS A 36 12.40 -12.77 4.02
CA LYS A 36 13.33 -12.65 5.16
C LYS A 36 14.70 -13.19 4.78
N GLY A 37 15.74 -12.40 5.04
CA GLY A 37 17.12 -12.73 4.69
C GLY A 37 17.56 -12.19 3.35
N ASP A 38 16.65 -11.68 2.49
CA ASP A 38 17.04 -11.03 1.25
C ASP A 38 17.87 -9.77 1.54
N ASN A 39 18.81 -9.46 0.64
CA ASN A 39 19.62 -8.27 0.77
C ASN A 39 18.80 -7.03 0.44
N GLY A 40 18.58 -6.20 1.44
CA GLY A 40 17.79 -4.98 1.31
C GLY A 40 18.55 -3.82 0.73
N LYS A 41 17.86 -2.67 0.60
CA LYS A 41 18.30 -1.46 -0.10
C LYS A 41 19.62 -0.86 0.42
N TYR A 42 19.96 -1.09 1.68
CA TYR A 42 21.16 -0.51 2.32
C TYR A 42 22.14 -1.60 2.78
N ASN A 43 22.20 -2.72 2.08
CA ASN A 43 23.02 -3.88 2.42
C ASN A 43 22.68 -4.51 3.79
N PHE A 44 21.48 -4.32 4.27
CA PHE A 44 20.96 -4.99 5.46
C PHE A 44 20.03 -6.12 5.01
N ASP A 45 20.13 -7.25 5.69
CA ASP A 45 19.18 -8.35 5.45
C ASP A 45 17.79 -7.94 5.89
N MET A 46 16.80 -8.30 5.07
CA MET A 46 15.40 -8.05 5.42
C MET A 46 15.01 -8.90 6.63
N LYS A 47 14.34 -8.28 7.58
CA LYS A 47 13.98 -8.92 8.85
C LYS A 47 12.66 -9.67 8.79
N TYR A 48 11.89 -9.49 7.73
CA TYR A 48 10.58 -10.08 7.53
C TYR A 48 10.33 -10.24 6.04
N SER A 49 9.29 -11.00 5.68
CA SER A 49 8.87 -11.15 4.29
C SER A 49 7.70 -10.22 3.99
N CYS A 50 7.58 -9.80 2.74
CA CYS A 50 6.54 -8.87 2.30
C CYS A 50 6.09 -9.16 0.87
N TRP A 51 4.78 -9.01 0.67
CA TRP A 51 4.14 -8.95 -0.64
C TRP A 51 3.41 -7.60 -0.72
N LYS A 52 3.72 -6.78 -1.72
CA LYS A 52 3.26 -5.40 -1.77
C LYS A 52 2.70 -5.05 -3.13
N LEU A 53 1.50 -4.47 -3.16
CA LEU A 53 0.85 -3.97 -4.36
C LEU A 53 0.67 -2.46 -4.21
N SER A 54 1.34 -1.67 -5.07
CA SER A 54 1.39 -0.22 -4.98
C SER A 54 0.83 0.44 -6.23
N THR A 55 0.24 1.62 -6.05
CA THR A 55 -0.01 2.53 -7.16
C THR A 55 1.32 3.14 -7.60
N LEU A 56 1.33 3.70 -8.82
CA LEU A 56 2.44 4.55 -9.25
C LEU A 56 2.42 5.85 -8.45
N THR A 57 3.57 6.50 -8.35
CA THR A 57 3.66 7.82 -7.75
C THR A 57 2.75 8.78 -8.51
N GLY A 58 1.96 9.52 -7.78
CA GLY A 58 0.97 10.41 -8.37
C GLY A 58 1.55 11.63 -9.06
N LYS A 59 0.72 12.27 -9.88
CA LYS A 59 1.01 13.53 -10.53
C LYS A 59 0.43 14.69 -9.72
N GLU A 60 0.58 15.92 -10.16
CA GLU A 60 0.33 17.15 -9.39
C GLU A 60 -1.05 17.27 -8.71
N GLU A 61 -2.09 16.71 -9.28
CA GLU A 61 -3.43 16.77 -8.69
C GLU A 61 -3.88 15.37 -8.33
N ILE A 62 -3.63 15.02 -7.07
CA ILE A 62 -3.92 13.68 -6.63
C ILE A 62 -5.18 13.65 -5.80
N GLU A 63 -6.10 12.87 -6.27
CA GLU A 63 -7.21 12.42 -5.45
C GLU A 63 -6.81 11.09 -4.81
N ILE A 64 -6.60 11.12 -3.50
CA ILE A 64 -6.23 9.94 -2.73
C ILE A 64 -7.26 8.84 -2.90
N ASP A 65 -8.55 9.21 -2.98
CA ASP A 65 -9.63 8.26 -3.21
C ASP A 65 -9.44 7.46 -4.49
N ASN A 66 -8.93 8.08 -5.56
CA ASN A 66 -8.66 7.38 -6.82
C ASN A 66 -7.53 6.37 -6.68
N LEU A 67 -6.49 6.71 -5.93
CA LEU A 67 -5.37 5.80 -5.67
C LEU A 67 -5.83 4.62 -4.80
N VAL A 68 -6.59 4.89 -3.76
CA VAL A 68 -7.16 3.82 -2.91
C VAL A 68 -8.08 2.92 -3.74
N SER A 69 -8.95 3.51 -4.56
CA SER A 69 -9.86 2.76 -5.43
C SER A 69 -9.11 1.87 -6.42
N GLU A 70 -7.98 2.30 -6.94
CA GLU A 70 -7.16 1.49 -7.84
C GLU A 70 -6.73 0.18 -7.14
N ILE A 71 -6.30 0.26 -5.89
CA ILE A 71 -5.91 -0.91 -5.10
C ILE A 71 -7.13 -1.77 -4.78
N ILE A 72 -8.21 -1.17 -4.29
CA ILE A 72 -9.42 -1.89 -3.88
C ILE A 72 -10.06 -2.59 -5.09
N ASN A 73 -10.08 -1.97 -6.26
CA ASN A 73 -10.62 -2.58 -7.47
C ASN A 73 -9.89 -3.86 -7.84
N LYS A 74 -8.60 -3.94 -7.60
CA LYS A 74 -7.80 -5.15 -7.88
C LYS A 74 -8.03 -6.26 -6.86
N LEU A 75 -8.27 -5.89 -5.60
CA LEU A 75 -8.29 -6.84 -4.48
C LEU A 75 -9.70 -7.22 -3.99
N ASN A 76 -10.71 -6.44 -4.34
CA ASN A 76 -12.06 -6.60 -3.79
C ASN A 76 -12.70 -7.97 -4.05
N CYS A 77 -12.35 -8.63 -5.15
CA CYS A 77 -12.84 -9.98 -5.46
C CYS A 77 -11.95 -11.08 -4.87
N LYS A 78 -10.93 -10.71 -4.09
CA LYS A 78 -9.93 -11.64 -3.52
C LYS A 78 -10.00 -11.72 -1.99
N ILE A 79 -11.05 -11.22 -1.38
CA ILE A 79 -11.19 -11.14 0.09
C ILE A 79 -11.00 -12.52 0.73
N ASP A 80 -11.67 -13.54 0.22
CA ASP A 80 -11.60 -14.89 0.80
C ASP A 80 -10.19 -15.47 0.70
N ILE A 81 -9.54 -15.28 -0.45
CA ILE A 81 -8.17 -15.75 -0.68
C ILE A 81 -7.19 -15.02 0.26
N ILE A 82 -7.34 -13.71 0.39
CA ILE A 82 -6.50 -12.92 1.32
C ILE A 82 -6.65 -13.46 2.74
N ASN A 83 -7.88 -13.69 3.19
CA ASN A 83 -8.14 -14.19 4.54
C ASN A 83 -7.55 -15.58 4.76
N GLU A 84 -7.66 -16.48 3.78
CA GLU A 84 -7.04 -17.80 3.84
C GLU A 84 -5.52 -17.71 3.94
N LEU A 85 -4.89 -16.85 3.14
CA LEU A 85 -3.45 -16.66 3.16
C LEU A 85 -2.98 -16.05 4.48
N LYS A 86 -3.73 -15.12 5.04
CA LYS A 86 -3.41 -14.53 6.34
C LYS A 86 -3.39 -15.57 7.44
N ILE A 87 -4.32 -16.51 7.42
CA ILE A 87 -4.36 -17.61 8.38
C ILE A 87 -3.22 -18.59 8.10
N GLN A 88 -3.04 -19.01 6.86
CA GLN A 88 -2.07 -20.02 6.47
C GLN A 88 -0.63 -19.62 6.81
N PHE A 89 -0.27 -18.35 6.55
CA PHE A 89 1.09 -17.87 6.72
C PHE A 89 1.25 -16.90 7.90
N ASN A 90 0.20 -16.72 8.70
CA ASN A 90 0.20 -15.78 9.83
C ASN A 90 0.61 -14.39 9.40
N LEU A 91 -0.13 -13.82 8.47
CA LEU A 91 0.18 -12.51 7.89
C LEU A 91 -0.60 -11.38 8.54
N ALA A 92 0.05 -10.21 8.62
CA ALA A 92 -0.62 -8.94 8.84
C ALA A 92 -0.88 -8.26 7.50
N SER A 93 -1.92 -7.45 7.43
CA SER A 93 -2.23 -6.68 6.23
C SER A 93 -2.44 -5.21 6.59
N ARG A 94 -1.98 -4.32 5.70
CA ARG A 94 -2.19 -2.88 5.87
C ARG A 94 -2.37 -2.18 4.53
N LEU A 95 -3.17 -1.13 4.57
CA LEU A 95 -3.28 -0.17 3.49
C LEU A 95 -2.48 1.07 3.92
N GLU A 96 -1.39 1.34 3.20
CA GLU A 96 -0.52 2.47 3.51
C GLU A 96 -0.82 3.61 2.55
N ILE A 97 -1.11 4.77 3.10
CA ILE A 97 -1.24 6.00 2.32
C ILE A 97 0.00 6.83 2.58
N VAL A 98 0.85 6.97 1.58
CA VAL A 98 2.04 7.81 1.66
C VAL A 98 1.67 9.15 1.04
N LEU A 99 1.46 10.13 1.89
CA LEU A 99 0.90 11.42 1.52
C LEU A 99 2.01 12.46 1.47
N ASP A 100 2.17 13.10 0.31
CA ASP A 100 3.17 14.13 0.08
C ASP A 100 2.44 15.45 -0.14
N ILE A 101 2.45 16.32 0.88
CA ILE A 101 1.65 17.54 0.91
C ILE A 101 2.50 18.75 0.46
N ASP A 102 1.99 19.48 -0.53
CA ASP A 102 2.56 20.76 -0.92
C ASP A 102 2.14 21.83 0.09
N ILE A 103 3.10 22.42 0.80
CA ILE A 103 2.82 23.46 1.78
C ILE A 103 2.66 24.86 1.17
N ASN A 104 2.70 24.98 -0.15
CA ASN A 104 2.43 26.24 -0.85
C ASN A 104 1.02 26.74 -0.47
N PRO A 105 0.88 27.96 0.07
CA PRO A 105 -0.42 28.45 0.56
C PRO A 105 -1.53 28.51 -0.50
N ILE A 106 -1.19 28.54 -1.78
CA ILE A 106 -2.19 28.57 -2.87
C ILE A 106 -2.66 27.17 -3.26
N LYS A 107 -2.04 26.13 -2.73
CA LYS A 107 -2.44 24.73 -2.98
C LYS A 107 -3.38 24.25 -1.89
N SER A 108 -4.40 23.51 -2.30
CA SER A 108 -5.33 22.91 -1.35
C SER A 108 -4.70 21.66 -0.71
N THR A 109 -4.99 21.48 0.57
CA THR A 109 -4.65 20.23 1.24
C THR A 109 -5.56 19.11 0.70
N PRO A 110 -5.02 17.94 0.36
CA PRO A 110 -5.83 16.84 -0.14
C PRO A 110 -6.88 16.39 0.88
N ALA A 111 -8.06 16.02 0.39
CA ALA A 111 -9.05 15.36 1.22
C ALA A 111 -8.56 13.96 1.58
N LEU A 112 -8.83 13.54 2.80
CA LEU A 112 -8.38 12.24 3.31
C LEU A 112 -9.55 11.54 4.01
N GLY A 113 -9.91 10.38 3.50
CA GLY A 113 -10.98 9.56 4.06
C GLY A 113 -11.13 8.28 3.26
N HIS A 114 -12.09 7.45 3.66
CA HIS A 114 -12.43 6.22 2.97
C HIS A 114 -13.91 6.20 2.62
N ASP A 115 -14.23 5.70 1.43
CA ASP A 115 -15.61 5.39 1.09
C ASP A 115 -16.06 4.09 1.77
N LEU A 116 -17.37 3.81 1.72
CA LEU A 116 -17.94 2.64 2.37
C LEU A 116 -17.42 1.33 1.81
N ARG A 117 -17.15 1.26 0.51
CA ARG A 117 -16.61 0.08 -0.14
C ARG A 117 -15.21 -0.24 0.37
N THR A 118 -14.39 0.78 0.54
CA THR A 118 -13.05 0.62 1.11
C THR A 118 -13.12 0.18 2.57
N ILE A 119 -14.01 0.81 3.35
CA ILE A 119 -14.22 0.42 4.76
C ILE A 119 -14.65 -1.03 4.86
N GLU A 120 -15.55 -1.48 4.00
CA GLU A 120 -15.99 -2.88 3.97
C GLU A 120 -14.84 -3.83 3.67
N PHE A 121 -14.03 -3.55 2.64
CA PHE A 121 -12.87 -4.36 2.31
C PHE A 121 -11.91 -4.44 3.49
N LEU A 122 -11.58 -3.31 4.10
CA LEU A 122 -10.65 -3.25 5.23
C LEU A 122 -11.17 -4.04 6.42
N PHE A 123 -12.46 -3.91 6.72
CA PHE A 123 -13.09 -4.64 7.80
C PHE A 123 -13.08 -6.15 7.56
N LEU A 124 -13.49 -6.58 6.35
CA LEU A 124 -13.59 -8.01 6.01
C LEU A 124 -12.23 -8.70 5.95
N THR A 125 -11.18 -7.99 5.58
CA THR A 125 -9.82 -8.54 5.55
C THR A 125 -9.02 -8.24 6.83
N LYS A 126 -9.62 -7.51 7.79
CA LYS A 126 -8.95 -7.09 9.02
C LYS A 126 -7.65 -6.33 8.71
N THR A 127 -7.75 -5.39 7.79
CA THR A 127 -6.64 -4.57 7.33
C THR A 127 -6.72 -3.19 7.98
N LYS A 128 -5.63 -2.74 8.56
CA LYS A 128 -5.55 -1.38 9.09
C LYS A 128 -5.11 -0.40 8.01
N THR A 129 -5.41 0.88 8.20
CA THR A 129 -4.87 1.97 7.41
C THR A 129 -3.78 2.67 8.21
N ASP A 130 -2.59 2.81 7.61
CA ASP A 130 -1.52 3.66 8.13
C ASP A 130 -1.32 4.82 7.17
N ILE A 131 -0.95 5.97 7.70
CA ILE A 131 -0.75 7.18 6.91
C ILE A 131 0.62 7.76 7.26
N ASP A 132 1.50 7.86 6.24
CA ASP A 132 2.77 8.56 6.35
C ASP A 132 2.64 9.91 5.67
N ILE A 133 2.92 10.98 6.38
CA ILE A 133 2.76 12.35 5.86
C ILE A 133 4.12 12.99 5.70
N TYR A 134 4.43 13.39 4.47
CA TYR A 134 5.60 14.18 4.11
C TYR A 134 5.14 15.54 3.58
N ARG A 135 6.00 16.53 3.64
CA ARG A 135 5.69 17.88 3.16
C ARG A 135 6.80 18.35 2.24
N TYR A 136 6.41 19.09 1.22
CA TYR A 136 7.35 19.76 0.34
C TYR A 136 6.82 21.15 -0.01
N ASP A 137 7.68 22.02 -0.51
CA ASP A 137 7.32 23.38 -0.91
C ASP A 137 7.61 23.56 -2.40
N SER A 138 6.55 23.63 -3.21
CA SER A 138 6.67 23.80 -4.66
C SER A 138 7.14 25.20 -5.07
N THR A 139 7.20 26.15 -4.12
CA THR A 139 7.66 27.51 -4.39
C THR A 139 9.18 27.67 -4.24
N VAL A 140 9.87 26.65 -3.76
CA VAL A 140 11.33 26.69 -3.52
C VAL A 140 12.08 26.04 -4.66
#